data_ccbf71506e8679c94b4525ac64bed030
#
_entry.id   ccbf71506e8679c94b4525ac64bed030
#
_cell.length_a   1.000
_cell.length_b   1.000
_cell.length_c   1.000
_cell.angle_alpha   90.00
_cell.angle_beta   90.00
_cell.angle_gamma   90.00
#
_symmetry.space_group_name_H-M   'P 1'
#
loop_
_entity.id
_entity.type
_entity.pdbx_description
1 polymer ?
#
loop_
_entity_poly.entity_id
_entity_poly.type
_entity_poly.pdbx_seq_one_letter_code
_entity_poly.pdbx_strand_id
1 'polypeptide(L)'
;LNISPFFRLLPFAFIMLAGCQAHRQANTPITPPIAIATDAQQNEKLRLAAEQERLNACRQALDSLKEVNPKEASRLGSEFTALIGAASQYNSVRTKVADPTRQGIDSMYQFKSIKLCADIEKSLIDSLVMRGDNAVK
;
A
#
# COMPACT_ATOMS: atom_id res chain seq x y z
N LEU A 1 62.58 26.80 15.51
CA LEU A 1 63.53 27.17 14.42
C LEU A 1 62.85 26.91 13.07
N ASN A 2 62.74 28.00 12.27
CA ASN A 2 62.43 28.12 10.85
C ASN A 2 60.99 27.77 10.40
N ILE A 3 60.14 28.75 10.26
CA ILE A 3 59.92 29.80 9.27
C ILE A 3 60.16 29.27 7.83
N SER A 4 59.06 29.14 7.06
CA SER A 4 59.03 29.70 5.73
C SER A 4 57.61 29.85 5.22
N PRO A 5 57.27 31.02 4.76
CA PRO A 5 55.95 31.33 4.20
C PRO A 5 55.99 31.10 2.67
N PHE A 6 55.02 30.36 2.19
CA PHE A 6 54.75 30.44 0.75
C PHE A 6 53.26 30.79 0.54
N PHE A 7 53.09 32.05 0.57
CA PHE A 7 51.99 32.79 0.01
C PHE A 7 52.02 32.60 -1.51
N ARG A 8 51.10 31.85 -2.03
CA ARG A 8 50.84 31.88 -3.49
C ARG A 8 49.36 31.90 -3.75
N LEU A 9 48.94 33.08 -4.09
CA LEU A 9 47.81 33.49 -4.90
C LEU A 9 47.24 32.33 -5.74
N LEU A 10 45.99 32.03 -5.50
CA LEU A 10 45.14 31.35 -6.46
C LEU A 10 43.99 32.29 -6.85
N PRO A 11 43.75 32.46 -8.13
CA PRO A 11 42.73 33.40 -8.58
C PRO A 11 41.33 32.82 -8.35
N PHE A 12 40.49 33.70 -7.89
CA PHE A 12 39.06 33.56 -7.87
C PHE A 12 38.54 33.20 -9.27
N ALA A 13 38.17 31.94 -9.49
CA ALA A 13 37.39 31.59 -10.65
C ALA A 13 35.92 31.90 -10.35
N PHE A 14 35.48 33.02 -10.85
CA PHE A 14 34.06 33.39 -10.97
C PHE A 14 33.36 32.36 -11.86
N ILE A 15 32.63 31.44 -11.26
CA ILE A 15 31.67 30.61 -12.00
C ILE A 15 30.39 31.44 -12.10
N MET A 16 30.22 32.08 -13.23
CA MET A 16 29.00 32.66 -13.69
C MET A 16 27.95 31.59 -13.77
N LEU A 17 26.94 31.67 -12.90
CA LEU A 17 25.68 30.95 -13.11
C LEU A 17 25.00 31.58 -14.35
N ALA A 18 25.26 31.01 -15.49
CA ALA A 18 24.51 31.32 -16.68
C ALA A 18 23.16 30.66 -16.64
N GLY A 19 22.14 31.48 -16.52
CA GLY A 19 21.01 31.50 -17.41
C GLY A 19 20.04 30.34 -17.33
N CYS A 20 18.93 30.54 -16.60
CA CYS A 20 17.65 29.95 -16.99
C CYS A 20 17.37 30.28 -18.46
N GLN A 21 17.64 29.38 -19.36
CA GLN A 21 17.10 29.44 -20.72
C GLN A 21 15.61 29.10 -20.62
N ALA A 22 14.78 30.14 -20.69
CA ALA A 22 13.39 29.98 -21.04
C ALA A 22 13.31 29.27 -22.39
N HIS A 23 13.08 27.97 -22.36
CA HIS A 23 12.82 27.18 -23.56
C HIS A 23 11.47 27.68 -24.12
N ARG A 24 11.53 28.48 -25.16
CA ARG A 24 10.36 28.77 -25.99
C ARG A 24 9.84 27.43 -26.47
N GLN A 25 8.73 26.99 -25.88
CA GLN A 25 7.96 25.87 -26.40
C GLN A 25 7.51 26.23 -27.82
N ALA A 26 8.17 25.61 -28.79
CA ALA A 26 7.59 25.45 -30.12
C ALA A 26 6.24 24.73 -29.93
N ASN A 27 5.19 25.24 -30.57
CA ASN A 27 3.88 24.61 -30.65
C ASN A 27 4.01 23.17 -31.15
N THR A 28 4.14 22.22 -30.22
CA THR A 28 3.87 20.81 -30.50
C THR A 28 2.36 20.63 -30.43
N PRO A 29 1.77 19.90 -31.39
CA PRO A 29 0.34 19.63 -31.36
C PRO A 29 -0.02 18.93 -30.05
N ILE A 30 -1.05 19.43 -29.37
CA ILE A 30 -1.61 18.82 -28.15
C ILE A 30 -2.10 17.44 -28.52
N THR A 31 -1.30 16.43 -28.23
CA THR A 31 -1.75 15.04 -28.26
C THR A 31 -2.77 14.86 -27.14
N PRO A 32 -3.98 14.36 -27.41
CA PRO A 32 -5.02 14.28 -26.38
C PRO A 32 -4.59 13.38 -25.22
N PRO A 33 -5.07 13.61 -23.96
CA PRO A 33 -4.63 12.95 -22.74
C PRO A 33 -5.18 11.51 -22.59
N ILE A 34 -5.15 10.70 -23.65
CA ILE A 34 -5.70 9.33 -23.65
C ILE A 34 -4.78 8.35 -22.91
N ALA A 35 -3.45 8.58 -22.92
CA ALA A 35 -2.49 7.66 -22.30
C ALA A 35 -2.55 7.69 -20.75
N ILE A 36 -2.76 8.86 -20.13
CA ILE A 36 -2.79 9.00 -18.67
C ILE A 36 -4.04 8.35 -18.06
N ALA A 37 -5.18 8.42 -18.76
CA ALA A 37 -6.42 7.79 -18.31
C ALA A 37 -6.36 6.26 -18.35
N THR A 38 -5.67 5.68 -19.34
CA THR A 38 -5.45 4.23 -19.45
C THR A 38 -4.54 3.69 -18.36
N ASP A 39 -3.47 4.40 -18.00
CA ASP A 39 -2.55 3.99 -16.95
C ASP A 39 -3.22 4.03 -15.55
N ALA A 40 -4.01 5.06 -15.26
CA ALA A 40 -4.76 5.15 -14.02
C ALA A 40 -5.82 4.03 -13.88
N GLN A 41 -6.53 3.72 -14.95
CA GLN A 41 -7.50 2.62 -14.99
C GLN A 41 -6.82 1.25 -14.84
N GLN A 42 -5.69 1.06 -15.48
CA GLN A 42 -4.90 -0.17 -15.37
C GLN A 42 -4.39 -0.37 -13.93
N ASN A 43 -3.85 0.66 -13.32
CA ASN A 43 -3.37 0.63 -11.95
C ASN A 43 -4.50 0.33 -10.94
N GLU A 44 -5.67 0.92 -11.13
CA GLU A 44 -6.85 0.64 -10.29
C GLU A 44 -7.31 -0.81 -10.44
N LYS A 45 -7.32 -1.35 -11.64
CA LYS A 45 -7.65 -2.76 -11.90
C LYS A 45 -6.67 -3.71 -11.20
N LEU A 46 -5.37 -3.42 -11.27
CA LEU A 46 -4.35 -4.22 -10.60
C LEU A 46 -4.50 -4.15 -9.08
N ARG A 47 -4.81 -2.98 -8.52
CA ARG A 47 -5.07 -2.79 -7.11
C ARG A 47 -6.27 -3.62 -6.63
N LEU A 48 -7.37 -3.59 -7.37
CA LEU A 48 -8.57 -4.37 -7.04
C LEU A 48 -8.31 -5.88 -7.13
N ALA A 49 -7.56 -6.34 -8.13
CA ALA A 49 -7.19 -7.74 -8.27
C ALA A 49 -6.32 -8.21 -7.09
N ALA A 50 -5.32 -7.43 -6.67
CA ALA A 50 -4.47 -7.73 -5.52
C ALA A 50 -5.27 -7.77 -4.21
N GLU A 51 -6.24 -6.86 -4.03
CA GLU A 51 -7.13 -6.88 -2.86
C GLU A 51 -8.01 -8.15 -2.83
N GLN A 52 -8.57 -8.52 -3.97
CA GLN A 52 -9.38 -9.73 -4.09
C GLN A 52 -8.57 -11.00 -3.77
N GLU A 53 -7.35 -11.09 -4.26
CA GLU A 53 -6.45 -12.21 -3.98
C GLU A 53 -6.11 -12.30 -2.49
N ARG A 54 -5.79 -11.17 -1.85
CA ARG A 54 -5.54 -11.11 -0.41
C ARG A 54 -6.75 -11.58 0.41
N LEU A 55 -7.95 -11.13 0.08
CA LEU A 55 -9.16 -11.56 0.77
C LEU A 55 -9.46 -13.05 0.58
N ASN A 56 -9.14 -13.62 -0.58
CA ASN A 56 -9.29 -15.05 -0.81
C ASN A 56 -8.28 -15.85 0.02
N ALA A 57 -7.00 -15.44 0.07
CA ALA A 57 -5.99 -16.06 0.93
C ALA A 57 -6.38 -15.98 2.41
N CYS A 58 -6.92 -14.85 2.84
CA CYS A 58 -7.42 -14.62 4.18
C CYS A 58 -8.56 -15.60 4.55
N ARG A 59 -9.50 -15.84 3.64
CA ARG A 59 -10.56 -16.85 3.83
C ARG A 59 -9.98 -18.25 3.97
N GLN A 60 -9.04 -18.63 3.11
CA GLN A 60 -8.39 -19.95 3.18
C GLN A 60 -7.66 -20.15 4.51
N ALA A 61 -6.96 -19.12 4.99
CA ALA A 61 -6.32 -19.16 6.30
C ALA A 61 -7.35 -19.29 7.43
N LEU A 62 -8.49 -18.59 7.35
CA LEU A 62 -9.57 -18.70 8.32
C LEU A 62 -10.22 -20.09 8.32
N ASP A 63 -10.42 -20.68 7.15
CA ASP A 63 -10.96 -22.05 7.04
C ASP A 63 -9.97 -23.08 7.62
N SER A 64 -8.68 -22.92 7.34
CA SER A 64 -7.64 -23.75 7.97
C SER A 64 -7.58 -23.57 9.48
N LEU A 65 -7.77 -22.33 9.97
CA LEU A 65 -7.79 -22.04 11.40
C LEU A 65 -8.97 -22.72 12.11
N LYS A 66 -10.12 -22.91 11.45
CA LYS A 66 -11.27 -23.65 11.99
C LYS A 66 -10.91 -25.09 12.36
N GLU A 67 -10.02 -25.73 11.57
CA GLU A 67 -9.61 -27.10 11.82
C GLU A 67 -8.62 -27.22 13.00
N VAL A 68 -7.85 -26.19 13.25
CA VAL A 68 -6.78 -26.23 14.26
C VAL A 68 -7.11 -25.47 15.55
N ASN A 69 -7.92 -24.42 15.47
CA ASN A 69 -8.35 -23.63 16.61
C ASN A 69 -9.75 -23.01 16.38
N PRO A 70 -10.82 -23.80 16.53
CA PRO A 70 -12.19 -23.37 16.24
C PRO A 70 -12.64 -22.12 17.01
N LYS A 71 -12.17 -21.96 18.26
CA LYS A 71 -12.53 -20.82 19.10
C LYS A 71 -12.00 -19.51 18.51
N GLU A 72 -10.74 -19.49 18.15
CA GLU A 72 -10.11 -18.30 17.58
C GLU A 72 -10.64 -18.03 16.16
N ALA A 73 -10.88 -19.08 15.38
CA ALA A 73 -11.50 -18.98 14.07
C ALA A 73 -12.91 -18.36 14.14
N SER A 74 -13.71 -18.70 15.17
CA SER A 74 -15.02 -18.11 15.37
C SER A 74 -14.95 -16.61 15.66
N ARG A 75 -14.02 -16.19 16.52
CA ARG A 75 -13.79 -14.79 16.85
C ARG A 75 -13.37 -13.99 15.62
N LEU A 76 -12.28 -14.39 14.96
CA LEU A 76 -11.75 -13.71 13.78
C LEU A 76 -12.69 -13.78 12.57
N GLY A 77 -13.44 -14.88 12.43
CA GLY A 77 -14.46 -15.03 11.39
C GLY A 77 -15.63 -14.07 11.56
N SER A 78 -16.03 -13.79 12.79
CA SER A 78 -17.06 -12.78 13.08
C SER A 78 -16.57 -11.37 12.70
N GLU A 79 -15.32 -11.05 13.05
CA GLU A 79 -14.69 -9.77 12.67
C GLU A 79 -14.56 -9.63 11.15
N PHE A 80 -14.16 -10.71 10.46
CA PHE A 80 -14.05 -10.74 9.01
C PHE A 80 -15.41 -10.51 8.34
N THR A 81 -16.44 -11.19 8.80
CA THR A 81 -17.80 -11.04 8.26
C THR A 81 -18.33 -9.63 8.49
N ALA A 82 -18.11 -9.06 9.67
CA ALA A 82 -18.52 -7.69 9.99
C ALA A 82 -17.79 -6.66 9.11
N LEU A 83 -16.49 -6.85 8.89
CA LEU A 83 -15.69 -5.97 8.03
C LEU A 83 -16.19 -6.00 6.57
N ILE A 84 -16.41 -7.19 6.01
CA ILE A 84 -16.92 -7.36 4.65
C ILE A 84 -18.33 -6.76 4.52
N GLY A 85 -19.19 -6.96 5.50
CA GLY A 85 -20.54 -6.38 5.52
C GLY A 85 -20.52 -4.85 5.53
N ALA A 86 -19.68 -4.25 6.38
CA ALA A 86 -19.52 -2.80 6.45
C ALA A 86 -18.92 -2.21 5.16
N ALA A 87 -17.92 -2.87 4.59
CA ALA A 87 -17.33 -2.45 3.31
C ALA A 87 -18.34 -2.54 2.16
N SER A 88 -19.18 -3.57 2.12
CA SER A 88 -20.25 -3.72 1.14
C SER A 88 -21.30 -2.60 1.25
N GLN A 89 -21.71 -2.24 2.46
CA GLN A 89 -22.63 -1.11 2.69
C GLN A 89 -22.02 0.21 2.21
N TYR A 90 -20.76 0.46 2.55
CA TYR A 90 -20.06 1.64 2.06
C TYR A 90 -19.99 1.66 0.52
N ASN A 91 -19.65 0.54 -0.10
CA ASN A 91 -19.53 0.43 -1.55
C ASN A 91 -20.82 0.79 -2.28
N SER A 92 -21.99 0.53 -1.69
CA SER A 92 -23.30 0.89 -2.27
C SER A 92 -23.55 2.40 -2.36
N VAL A 93 -22.87 3.20 -1.54
CA VAL A 93 -22.98 4.67 -1.52
C VAL A 93 -21.71 5.40 -1.95
N ARG A 94 -20.63 4.67 -2.20
CA ARG A 94 -19.28 5.19 -2.45
C ARG A 94 -19.23 6.28 -3.53
N THR A 95 -19.98 6.11 -4.61
CA THR A 95 -20.03 7.07 -5.72
C THR A 95 -20.75 8.39 -5.37
N LYS A 96 -21.51 8.41 -4.28
CA LYS A 96 -22.22 9.60 -3.77
C LYS A 96 -21.39 10.35 -2.73
N VAL A 97 -20.26 9.80 -2.30
CA VAL A 97 -19.39 10.39 -1.27
C VAL A 97 -18.37 11.32 -1.96
N ALA A 98 -18.15 12.49 -1.38
CA ALA A 98 -17.16 13.46 -1.85
C ALA A 98 -15.74 12.85 -1.86
N ASP A 99 -14.92 13.24 -2.85
CA ASP A 99 -13.61 12.64 -3.10
C ASP A 99 -12.67 12.58 -1.88
N PRO A 100 -12.47 13.63 -1.08
CA PRO A 100 -11.57 13.54 0.07
C PRO A 100 -12.05 12.54 1.11
N THR A 101 -13.37 12.51 1.38
CA THR A 101 -13.98 11.55 2.31
C THR A 101 -13.88 10.13 1.79
N ARG A 102 -14.15 9.94 0.50
CA ARG A 102 -14.03 8.63 -0.17
C ARG A 102 -12.62 8.06 -0.05
N GLN A 103 -11.58 8.85 -0.34
CA GLN A 103 -10.20 8.43 -0.20
C GLN A 103 -9.86 8.00 1.24
N GLY A 104 -10.33 8.75 2.23
CA GLY A 104 -10.14 8.42 3.64
C GLY A 104 -10.80 7.10 4.02
N ILE A 105 -12.05 6.88 3.60
CA ILE A 105 -12.79 5.65 3.89
C ILE A 105 -12.18 4.44 3.14
N ASP A 106 -11.82 4.59 1.86
CA ASP A 106 -11.14 3.56 1.09
C ASP A 106 -9.85 3.11 1.78
N SER A 107 -9.01 4.06 2.22
CA SER A 107 -7.77 3.78 2.93
C SER A 107 -8.01 3.09 4.28
N MET A 108 -9.06 3.48 4.99
CA MET A 108 -9.45 2.85 6.26
C MET A 108 -9.84 1.39 6.06
N TYR A 109 -10.68 1.07 5.08
CA TYR A 109 -11.07 -0.31 4.80
C TYR A 109 -9.90 -1.15 4.31
N GLN A 110 -9.04 -0.60 3.47
CA GLN A 110 -7.81 -1.26 3.04
C GLN A 110 -6.91 -1.60 4.24
N PHE A 111 -6.68 -0.66 5.14
CA PHE A 111 -5.88 -0.91 6.35
C PHE A 111 -6.51 -1.98 7.24
N LYS A 112 -7.83 -1.89 7.50
CA LYS A 112 -8.53 -2.86 8.33
C LYS A 112 -8.48 -4.28 7.74
N SER A 113 -8.62 -4.43 6.42
CA SER A 113 -8.54 -5.74 5.77
C SER A 113 -7.14 -6.34 5.85
N ILE A 114 -6.10 -5.53 5.60
CA ILE A 114 -4.70 -5.96 5.73
C ILE A 114 -4.42 -6.44 7.16
N LYS A 115 -4.81 -5.63 8.15
CA LYS A 115 -4.56 -5.96 9.56
C LYS A 115 -5.27 -7.25 9.97
N LEU A 116 -6.57 -7.37 9.66
CA LEU A 116 -7.34 -8.54 10.06
C LEU A 116 -6.83 -9.83 9.38
N CYS A 117 -6.46 -9.75 8.11
CA CYS A 117 -5.86 -10.90 7.43
C CYS A 117 -4.54 -11.31 8.06
N ALA A 118 -3.68 -10.36 8.42
CA ALA A 118 -2.44 -10.64 9.14
C ALA A 118 -2.69 -11.28 10.52
N ASP A 119 -3.72 -10.84 11.26
CA ASP A 119 -4.11 -11.43 12.54
C ASP A 119 -4.60 -12.90 12.35
N ILE A 120 -5.37 -13.19 11.31
CA ILE A 120 -5.84 -14.54 10.97
C ILE A 120 -4.68 -15.46 10.62
N GLU A 121 -3.78 -15.02 9.74
CA GLU A 121 -2.59 -15.78 9.34
C GLU A 121 -1.67 -16.06 10.53
N LYS A 122 -1.45 -15.06 11.37
CA LYS A 122 -0.66 -15.22 12.61
C LYS A 122 -1.30 -16.25 13.53
N SER A 123 -2.61 -16.17 13.76
CA SER A 123 -3.33 -17.12 14.62
C SER A 123 -3.27 -18.54 14.08
N LEU A 124 -3.32 -18.72 12.76
CA LEU A 124 -3.14 -20.03 12.12
C LEU A 124 -1.73 -20.59 12.37
N ILE A 125 -0.70 -19.77 12.13
CA ILE A 125 0.70 -20.17 12.34
C ILE A 125 0.92 -20.55 13.81
N ASP A 126 0.52 -19.70 14.75
CA ASP A 126 0.67 -19.95 16.18
C ASP A 126 -0.02 -21.26 16.60
N SER A 127 -1.24 -21.50 16.10
CA SER A 127 -1.99 -22.72 16.41
C SER A 127 -1.36 -23.99 15.86
N LEU A 128 -0.76 -23.91 14.65
CA LEU A 128 -0.04 -25.02 14.04
C LEU A 128 1.27 -25.35 14.78
N VAL A 129 2.03 -24.32 15.18
CA VAL A 129 3.25 -24.47 15.98
C VAL A 129 2.93 -25.13 17.32
N MET A 130 1.92 -24.64 18.04
CA MET A 130 1.50 -25.21 19.34
C MET A 130 1.07 -26.68 19.20
N ARG A 131 0.40 -27.08 18.11
CA ARG A 131 0.06 -28.48 17.84
C ARG A 131 1.31 -29.33 17.58
N GLY A 132 2.27 -28.82 16.81
CA GLY A 132 3.53 -29.52 16.53
C GLY A 132 4.30 -29.79 17.83
N ASP A 133 4.44 -28.80 18.69
CA ASP A 133 5.15 -28.91 19.96
C ASP A 133 4.50 -29.95 20.92
N ASN A 134 3.17 -30.06 20.88
CA ASN A 134 2.43 -31.05 21.70
C ASN A 134 2.48 -32.47 21.12
N ALA A 135 2.76 -32.63 19.82
CA ALA A 135 2.88 -33.96 19.18
C ALA A 135 4.25 -34.63 19.41
N VAL A 136 5.24 -33.89 19.86
CA VAL A 136 6.63 -34.36 20.10
C VAL A 136 6.85 -34.82 21.55
N LYS A 137 5.88 -34.69 22.44
CA LYS A 137 5.92 -35.19 23.84
C LYS A 137 5.29 -36.55 23.93
#